data_a1e17e00bfbb58a3b069f23b34d1022d
#
_entry.id   a1e17e00bfbb58a3b069f23b34d1022d
#
_cell.length_a   1.000
_cell.length_b   1.000
_cell.length_c   1.000
_cell.angle_alpha   90.00
_cell.angle_beta   90.00
_cell.angle_gamma   90.00
#
_symmetry.space_group_name_H-M   'P 1'
#
loop_
_entity.id
_entity.type
_entity.pdbx_description
1 polymer ?
#
loop_
_entity_poly.entity_id
_entity_poly.type
_entity_poly.pdbx_seq_one_letter_code
_entity_poly.pdbx_strand_id
1 'polypeptide(L)'
;MEIRKKAILTDYLVAFFCLFIAVIILILENQTRQKYMNFVSINLLLFLILLISIRMDRERNFWHWVHLWFPLISCLFFYVEASTLDNLIFPNTFDSFLAKLDTQITGTPLYKILSPKINSALIDELMHAFYFSYYIILFLPALFIFLKDEKFFKRMIFGIVLMFYIHYFFFMIFPSDGPIYMRDKLFGNGRIFIPIMKLIYGFGEQGGGAFPSTHVSASLMVYLFSRNFFRRRAWIVGIFTAGIFIATIYCSYHYTIDSLAGLITGFLFFKLANSLFDKYKNYF
;
A
#
# COMPACT_ATOMS: atom_id res chain seq x y z
N MET A 1 27.66 17.93 -23.74
CA MET A 1 26.63 18.21 -22.73
C MET A 1 26.11 16.85 -22.28
N GLU A 2 26.66 16.31 -21.19
CA GLU A 2 26.31 15.00 -20.67
C GLU A 2 24.84 15.00 -20.25
N ILE A 3 24.05 14.13 -20.86
CA ILE A 3 22.71 13.77 -20.37
C ILE A 3 22.96 12.97 -19.09
N ARG A 4 23.22 13.68 -17.99
CA ARG A 4 23.34 13.07 -16.67
C ARG A 4 22.07 12.27 -16.38
N LYS A 5 22.27 11.05 -15.93
CA LYS A 5 21.31 10.08 -15.46
C LYS A 5 20.18 10.77 -14.69
N LYS A 6 19.05 10.96 -15.36
CA LYS A 6 17.84 11.48 -14.71
C LYS A 6 17.09 10.39 -13.94
N ALA A 7 17.33 9.13 -14.30
CA ALA A 7 16.71 8.00 -13.63
C ALA A 7 17.26 7.83 -12.21
N ILE A 8 16.37 7.72 -11.25
CA ILE A 8 16.65 7.47 -9.84
C ILE A 8 16.37 6.00 -9.48
N LEU A 9 16.85 5.54 -8.32
CA LEU A 9 16.73 4.15 -7.91
C LEU A 9 15.26 3.66 -7.84
N THR A 10 14.33 4.56 -7.50
CA THR A 10 12.90 4.27 -7.47
C THR A 10 12.35 3.91 -8.85
N ASP A 11 12.88 4.51 -9.93
CA ASP A 11 12.44 4.22 -11.31
C ASP A 11 12.77 2.79 -11.70
N TYR A 12 13.94 2.30 -11.27
CA TYR A 12 14.33 0.90 -11.51
C TYR A 12 13.41 -0.08 -10.79
N LEU A 13 12.90 0.28 -9.59
CA LEU A 13 11.90 -0.54 -8.91
C LEU A 13 10.59 -0.61 -9.70
N VAL A 14 10.10 0.55 -10.19
CA VAL A 14 8.88 0.60 -11.02
C VAL A 14 9.06 -0.19 -12.31
N ALA A 15 10.17 0.05 -13.03
CA ALA A 15 10.48 -0.63 -14.28
C ALA A 15 10.57 -2.16 -14.07
N PHE A 16 11.28 -2.59 -13.01
CA PHE A 16 11.37 -3.99 -12.65
C PHE A 16 9.99 -4.61 -12.40
N PHE A 17 9.12 -3.94 -11.64
CA PHE A 17 7.81 -4.48 -11.30
C PHE A 17 6.89 -4.56 -12.53
N CYS A 18 6.88 -3.52 -13.39
CA CYS A 18 6.17 -3.57 -14.67
C CYS A 18 6.58 -4.76 -15.53
N LEU A 19 7.90 -4.96 -15.70
CA LEU A 19 8.42 -6.04 -16.52
C LEU A 19 8.19 -7.41 -15.86
N PHE A 20 8.34 -7.51 -14.55
CA PHE A 20 8.12 -8.71 -13.78
C PHE A 20 6.68 -9.24 -13.94
N ILE A 21 5.68 -8.39 -13.72
CA ILE A 21 4.27 -8.75 -13.90
C ILE A 21 3.98 -9.14 -15.35
N ALA A 22 4.45 -8.34 -16.33
CA ALA A 22 4.26 -8.64 -17.73
C ALA A 22 4.86 -10.01 -18.11
N VAL A 23 6.08 -10.30 -17.67
CA VAL A 23 6.75 -11.58 -17.93
C VAL A 23 6.01 -12.75 -17.27
N ILE A 24 5.59 -12.62 -16.00
CA ILE A 24 4.81 -13.67 -15.34
C ILE A 24 3.57 -14.01 -16.15
N ILE A 25 2.79 -13.01 -16.57
CA ILE A 25 1.57 -13.25 -17.35
C ILE A 25 1.87 -13.92 -18.69
N LEU A 26 2.94 -13.51 -19.37
CA LEU A 26 3.30 -14.07 -20.68
C LEU A 26 3.74 -15.54 -20.63
N ILE A 27 4.28 -16.02 -19.51
CA ILE A 27 4.67 -17.43 -19.33
C ILE A 27 3.53 -18.32 -18.85
N LEU A 28 2.36 -17.76 -18.48
CA LEU A 28 1.21 -18.55 -18.08
C LEU A 28 0.65 -19.39 -19.23
N GLU A 29 -0.07 -20.45 -18.86
CA GLU A 29 -0.84 -21.25 -19.78
C GLU A 29 -1.82 -20.40 -20.62
N ASN A 30 -2.08 -20.76 -21.86
CA ASN A 30 -2.75 -19.92 -22.84
C ASN A 30 -4.10 -19.35 -22.37
N GLN A 31 -4.95 -20.17 -21.75
CA GLN A 31 -6.27 -19.71 -21.27
C GLN A 31 -6.13 -18.68 -20.14
N THR A 32 -5.28 -18.94 -19.16
CA THR A 32 -5.01 -18.04 -18.04
C THR A 32 -4.32 -16.77 -18.51
N ARG A 33 -3.37 -16.89 -19.46
CA ARG A 33 -2.69 -15.75 -20.07
C ARG A 33 -3.67 -14.80 -20.75
N GLN A 34 -4.62 -15.32 -21.55
CA GLN A 34 -5.61 -14.49 -22.24
C GLN A 34 -6.47 -13.68 -21.27
N LYS A 35 -6.83 -14.26 -20.12
CA LYS A 35 -7.59 -13.58 -19.06
C LYS A 35 -6.88 -12.31 -18.56
N TYR A 36 -5.55 -12.34 -18.46
CA TYR A 36 -4.75 -11.28 -17.85
C TYR A 36 -3.96 -10.41 -18.86
N MET A 37 -4.17 -10.57 -20.16
CA MET A 37 -3.45 -9.80 -21.20
C MET A 37 -3.62 -8.28 -21.06
N ASN A 38 -4.76 -7.82 -20.52
CA ASN A 38 -4.96 -6.39 -20.26
C ASN A 38 -3.91 -5.83 -19.29
N PHE A 39 -3.48 -6.59 -18.28
CA PHE A 39 -2.42 -6.16 -17.36
C PHE A 39 -1.07 -6.04 -18.06
N VAL A 40 -0.76 -6.90 -19.03
CA VAL A 40 0.46 -6.74 -19.84
C VAL A 40 0.44 -5.39 -20.56
N SER A 41 -0.68 -5.03 -21.19
CA SER A 41 -0.84 -3.75 -21.88
C SER A 41 -0.75 -2.56 -20.92
N ILE A 42 -1.35 -2.66 -19.73
CA ILE A 42 -1.29 -1.63 -18.71
C ILE A 42 0.16 -1.47 -18.19
N ASN A 43 0.87 -2.56 -17.90
CA ASN A 43 2.26 -2.51 -17.45
C ASN A 43 3.20 -1.91 -18.50
N LEU A 44 3.02 -2.24 -19.79
CA LEU A 44 3.77 -1.61 -20.87
C LEU A 44 3.47 -0.12 -20.98
N LEU A 45 2.21 0.30 -20.80
CA LEU A 45 1.83 1.71 -20.76
C LEU A 45 2.46 2.43 -19.54
N LEU A 46 2.39 1.86 -18.36
CA LEU A 46 3.02 2.41 -17.15
C LEU A 46 4.54 2.55 -17.33
N PHE A 47 5.17 1.52 -17.91
CA PHE A 47 6.60 1.57 -18.24
C PHE A 47 6.92 2.69 -19.24
N LEU A 48 6.10 2.87 -20.27
CA LEU A 48 6.25 3.95 -21.26
C LEU A 48 6.08 5.33 -20.61
N ILE A 49 5.07 5.50 -19.73
CA ILE A 49 4.86 6.75 -18.99
C ILE A 49 6.08 7.06 -18.11
N LEU A 50 6.66 6.06 -17.45
CA LEU A 50 7.88 6.21 -16.68
C LEU A 50 9.02 6.72 -17.56
N LEU A 51 9.28 6.08 -18.69
CA LEU A 51 10.35 6.48 -19.61
C LEU A 51 10.16 7.91 -20.15
N ILE A 52 8.93 8.27 -20.51
CA ILE A 52 8.60 9.63 -20.96
C ILE A 52 8.83 10.63 -19.83
N SER A 53 8.39 10.33 -18.61
CA SER A 53 8.55 11.23 -17.47
C SER A 53 10.00 11.47 -17.15
N ILE A 54 10.87 10.43 -17.15
CA ILE A 54 12.32 10.55 -16.96
C ILE A 54 12.95 11.40 -18.09
N ARG A 55 12.56 11.15 -19.35
CA ARG A 55 13.13 11.87 -20.50
C ARG A 55 12.73 13.35 -20.54
N MET A 56 11.48 13.65 -20.18
CA MET A 56 10.90 14.99 -20.24
C MET A 56 11.15 15.78 -18.93
N ASP A 57 11.67 15.14 -17.91
CA ASP A 57 11.98 15.78 -16.64
C ASP A 57 12.98 16.91 -16.83
N ARG A 58 12.56 18.11 -16.45
CA ARG A 58 13.37 19.32 -16.34
C ARG A 58 12.99 19.98 -15.03
N GLU A 59 13.94 20.59 -14.37
CA GLU A 59 13.72 21.24 -13.08
C GLU A 59 12.42 22.05 -13.04
N ARG A 60 11.53 21.69 -12.12
CA ARG A 60 10.25 22.37 -11.83
C ARG A 60 9.22 22.42 -12.94
N ASN A 61 9.35 21.63 -14.02
CA ASN A 61 8.29 21.51 -14.99
C ASN A 61 7.23 20.48 -14.54
N PHE A 62 6.12 20.37 -15.30
CA PHE A 62 5.07 19.38 -15.05
C PHE A 62 5.62 17.95 -15.02
N TRP A 63 6.52 17.59 -15.92
CA TRP A 63 7.10 16.26 -16.00
C TRP A 63 8.00 15.90 -14.83
N HIS A 64 8.62 16.89 -14.20
CA HIS A 64 9.37 16.71 -12.95
C HIS A 64 8.46 16.22 -11.82
N TRP A 65 7.28 16.84 -11.68
CA TRP A 65 6.26 16.37 -10.73
C TRP A 65 5.77 14.97 -11.09
N VAL A 66 5.43 14.72 -12.35
CA VAL A 66 5.01 13.40 -12.81
C VAL A 66 6.07 12.36 -12.49
N HIS A 67 7.33 12.60 -12.85
CA HIS A 67 8.43 11.66 -12.62
C HIS A 67 8.56 11.28 -11.14
N LEU A 68 8.60 12.26 -10.23
CA LEU A 68 8.83 12.01 -8.81
C LEU A 68 7.64 11.41 -8.06
N TRP A 69 6.40 11.68 -8.53
CA TRP A 69 5.19 11.16 -7.90
C TRP A 69 4.69 9.86 -8.53
N PHE A 70 5.05 9.61 -9.78
CA PHE A 70 4.61 8.42 -10.52
C PHE A 70 4.86 7.10 -9.77
N PRO A 71 6.02 6.87 -9.12
CA PRO A 71 6.25 5.65 -8.37
C PRO A 71 5.23 5.40 -7.26
N LEU A 72 4.83 6.44 -6.54
CA LEU A 72 3.80 6.30 -5.49
C LEU A 72 2.42 6.06 -6.09
N ILE A 73 2.08 6.77 -7.17
CA ILE A 73 0.79 6.62 -7.85
C ILE A 73 0.67 5.23 -8.48
N SER A 74 1.75 4.70 -9.06
CA SER A 74 1.76 3.36 -9.67
C SER A 74 1.47 2.24 -8.68
N CYS A 75 1.76 2.45 -7.38
CA CYS A 75 1.41 1.48 -6.34
C CYS A 75 -0.10 1.17 -6.28
N LEU A 76 -0.97 2.13 -6.65
CA LEU A 76 -2.42 1.91 -6.68
C LEU A 76 -2.81 0.89 -7.76
N PHE A 77 -2.18 0.98 -8.94
CA PHE A 77 -2.41 0.03 -10.04
C PHE A 77 -1.85 -1.35 -9.70
N PHE A 78 -0.64 -1.41 -9.18
CA PHE A 78 0.00 -2.68 -8.83
C PHE A 78 -0.67 -3.39 -7.67
N TYR A 79 -1.33 -2.67 -6.77
CA TYR A 79 -2.18 -3.28 -5.74
C TYR A 79 -3.31 -4.09 -6.36
N VAL A 80 -4.04 -3.49 -7.31
CA VAL A 80 -5.15 -4.16 -8.02
C VAL A 80 -4.64 -5.37 -8.80
N GLU A 81 -3.50 -5.24 -9.46
CA GLU A 81 -2.88 -6.36 -10.18
C GLU A 81 -2.48 -7.48 -9.23
N ALA A 82 -1.76 -7.17 -8.15
CA ALA A 82 -1.30 -8.16 -7.19
C ALA A 82 -2.46 -8.90 -6.52
N SER A 83 -3.54 -8.19 -6.17
CA SER A 83 -4.74 -8.80 -5.59
C SER A 83 -5.58 -9.61 -6.59
N THR A 84 -5.43 -9.36 -7.90
CA THR A 84 -6.09 -10.15 -8.94
C THR A 84 -5.26 -11.37 -9.34
N LEU A 85 -3.94 -11.29 -9.18
CA LEU A 85 -2.99 -12.34 -9.55
C LEU A 85 -2.60 -13.24 -8.35
N ASP A 86 -3.19 -13.03 -7.20
CA ASP A 86 -2.85 -13.70 -5.94
C ASP A 86 -3.04 -15.21 -5.98
N ASN A 87 -4.06 -15.68 -6.70
CA ASN A 87 -4.39 -17.10 -6.81
C ASN A 87 -3.69 -17.84 -7.97
N LEU A 88 -2.67 -17.21 -8.59
CA LEU A 88 -1.92 -17.86 -9.68
C LEU A 88 -1.04 -19.02 -9.19
N ILE A 89 -0.45 -18.88 -8.00
CA ILE A 89 0.47 -19.88 -7.43
C ILE A 89 -0.28 -20.80 -6.49
N PHE A 90 -1.12 -20.23 -5.62
CA PHE A 90 -1.93 -20.99 -4.67
C PHE A 90 -3.42 -20.72 -4.95
N PRO A 91 -4.21 -21.76 -5.28
CA PRO A 91 -5.63 -21.57 -5.63
C PRO A 91 -6.53 -21.27 -4.43
N ASN A 92 -6.02 -21.38 -3.21
CA ASN A 92 -6.73 -21.13 -1.97
C ASN A 92 -6.03 -20.07 -1.14
N THR A 93 -6.81 -19.34 -0.34
CA THR A 93 -6.26 -18.34 0.59
C THR A 93 -5.78 -18.97 1.89
N PHE A 94 -4.87 -18.27 2.58
CA PHE A 94 -4.36 -18.66 3.90
C PHE A 94 -5.20 -18.12 5.06
N ASP A 95 -6.42 -17.63 4.81
CA ASP A 95 -7.30 -17.02 5.82
C ASP A 95 -7.62 -17.94 6.99
N SER A 96 -7.85 -19.23 6.73
CA SER A 96 -8.10 -20.20 7.80
C SER A 96 -6.94 -20.35 8.76
N PHE A 97 -5.71 -20.31 8.24
CA PHE A 97 -4.48 -20.32 9.03
C PHE A 97 -4.33 -19.03 9.83
N LEU A 98 -4.50 -17.87 9.20
CA LEU A 98 -4.37 -16.56 9.83
C LEU A 98 -5.44 -16.35 10.91
N ALA A 99 -6.69 -16.72 10.66
CA ALA A 99 -7.77 -16.63 11.63
C ALA A 99 -7.54 -17.51 12.88
N LYS A 100 -6.96 -18.71 12.69
CA LYS A 100 -6.55 -19.59 13.80
C LYS A 100 -5.42 -18.96 14.61
N LEU A 101 -4.40 -18.45 13.94
CA LEU A 101 -3.26 -17.79 14.58
C LEU A 101 -3.71 -16.52 15.32
N ASP A 102 -4.58 -15.71 14.72
CA ASP A 102 -5.18 -14.53 15.34
C ASP A 102 -5.89 -14.89 16.65
N THR A 103 -6.70 -15.95 16.64
CA THR A 103 -7.40 -16.43 17.84
C THR A 103 -6.43 -16.94 18.91
N GLN A 104 -5.33 -17.58 18.54
CA GLN A 104 -4.31 -18.02 19.51
C GLN A 104 -3.60 -16.85 20.19
N ILE A 105 -3.38 -15.74 19.47
CA ILE A 105 -2.70 -14.56 20.00
C ILE A 105 -3.64 -13.70 20.85
N THR A 106 -4.86 -13.51 20.40
CA THR A 106 -5.80 -12.58 21.04
C THR A 106 -6.79 -13.26 22.01
N GLY A 107 -6.84 -14.60 22.01
CA GLY A 107 -7.82 -15.40 22.75
C GLY A 107 -9.21 -15.36 22.17
N THR A 108 -9.60 -14.27 21.52
CA THR A 108 -10.89 -14.07 20.84
C THR A 108 -10.69 -13.28 19.56
N PRO A 109 -11.41 -13.58 18.47
CA PRO A 109 -11.23 -12.87 17.19
C PRO A 109 -11.77 -11.43 17.28
N LEU A 110 -10.86 -10.47 17.55
CA LEU A 110 -11.20 -9.06 17.79
C LEU A 110 -12.04 -8.46 16.66
N TYR A 111 -11.75 -8.78 15.41
CA TYR A 111 -12.50 -8.32 14.24
C TYR A 111 -13.98 -8.75 14.24
N LYS A 112 -14.35 -9.79 15.02
CA LYS A 112 -15.75 -10.23 15.15
C LYS A 112 -16.50 -9.56 16.29
N ILE A 113 -15.77 -9.16 17.35
CA ILE A 113 -16.41 -8.79 18.61
C ILE A 113 -16.37 -7.30 18.91
N LEU A 114 -15.40 -6.53 18.36
CA LEU A 114 -15.23 -5.14 18.73
C LEU A 114 -16.44 -4.28 18.37
N SER A 115 -16.89 -4.28 17.12
CA SER A 115 -18.03 -3.47 16.69
C SER A 115 -19.34 -3.93 17.36
N PRO A 116 -19.71 -5.21 17.39
CA PRO A 116 -20.93 -5.66 18.09
C PRO A 116 -20.91 -5.37 19.60
N LYS A 117 -19.75 -5.44 20.24
CA LYS A 117 -19.63 -5.17 21.68
C LYS A 117 -19.78 -3.68 22.00
N ILE A 118 -19.23 -2.81 21.16
CA ILE A 118 -19.33 -1.36 21.32
C ILE A 118 -20.70 -0.86 20.88
N ASN A 119 -21.26 -1.43 19.79
CA ASN A 119 -22.61 -1.18 19.26
C ASN A 119 -22.94 0.32 19.13
N SER A 120 -22.07 1.08 18.46
CA SER A 120 -22.21 2.53 18.29
C SER A 120 -21.96 2.96 16.85
N ALA A 121 -23.01 3.44 16.19
CA ALA A 121 -22.92 3.96 14.82
C ALA A 121 -21.93 5.13 14.68
N LEU A 122 -21.76 5.94 15.74
CA LEU A 122 -20.78 7.03 15.74
C LEU A 122 -19.35 6.49 15.73
N ILE A 123 -19.08 5.44 16.52
CA ILE A 123 -17.76 4.83 16.57
C ILE A 123 -17.48 4.06 15.28
N ASP A 124 -18.49 3.40 14.71
CA ASP A 124 -18.35 2.73 13.41
C ASP A 124 -17.93 3.74 12.32
N GLU A 125 -18.60 4.89 12.23
CA GLU A 125 -18.23 5.95 11.29
C GLU A 125 -16.84 6.54 11.59
N LEU A 126 -16.50 6.77 12.85
CA LEU A 126 -15.20 7.28 13.26
C LEU A 126 -14.06 6.31 12.88
N MET A 127 -14.25 5.01 13.10
CA MET A 127 -13.26 4.00 12.71
C MET A 127 -13.10 3.93 11.19
N HIS A 128 -14.19 4.00 10.43
CA HIS A 128 -14.08 4.09 8.97
C HIS A 128 -13.44 5.41 8.52
N ALA A 129 -13.65 6.52 9.23
CA ALA A 129 -12.93 7.78 8.98
C ALA A 129 -11.42 7.63 9.22
N PHE A 130 -11.00 6.97 10.31
CA PHE A 130 -9.58 6.66 10.51
C PHE A 130 -9.03 5.77 9.41
N TYR A 131 -9.75 4.74 9.00
CA TYR A 131 -9.30 3.90 7.90
C TYR A 131 -9.19 4.70 6.58
N PHE A 132 -10.20 5.50 6.24
CA PHE A 132 -10.18 6.39 5.08
C PHE A 132 -9.01 7.39 5.12
N SER A 133 -8.63 7.87 6.30
CA SER A 133 -7.54 8.82 6.46
C SER A 133 -6.19 8.30 5.95
N TYR A 134 -6.05 6.98 5.74
CA TYR A 134 -4.89 6.37 5.10
C TYR A 134 -4.56 7.03 3.75
N TYR A 135 -5.55 7.27 2.91
CA TYR A 135 -5.36 7.91 1.61
C TYR A 135 -4.85 9.35 1.76
N ILE A 136 -5.30 10.05 2.80
CA ILE A 136 -4.85 11.42 3.07
C ILE A 136 -3.42 11.43 3.59
N ILE A 137 -3.10 10.61 4.59
CA ILE A 137 -1.78 10.63 5.21
C ILE A 137 -0.69 10.06 4.31
N LEU A 138 -1.04 9.23 3.35
CA LEU A 138 -0.07 8.73 2.37
C LEU A 138 0.46 9.85 1.47
N PHE A 139 -0.41 10.78 1.05
CA PHE A 139 -0.08 11.82 0.09
C PHE A 139 0.24 13.18 0.74
N LEU A 140 -0.52 13.61 1.75
CA LEU A 140 -0.41 14.96 2.28
C LEU A 140 0.94 15.26 2.96
N PRO A 141 1.48 14.42 3.87
CA PRO A 141 2.81 14.63 4.42
C PRO A 141 3.90 14.57 3.34
N ALA A 142 3.79 13.66 2.36
CA ALA A 142 4.70 13.55 1.24
C ALA A 142 4.73 14.84 0.41
N LEU A 143 3.56 15.46 0.15
CA LEU A 143 3.46 16.74 -0.54
C LEU A 143 4.18 17.85 0.22
N PHE A 144 3.96 18.00 1.52
CA PHE A 144 4.65 19.01 2.31
C PHE A 144 6.17 18.81 2.37
N ILE A 145 6.62 17.56 2.40
CA ILE A 145 8.04 17.21 2.35
C ILE A 145 8.59 17.55 0.96
N PHE A 146 7.92 17.16 -0.11
CA PHE A 146 8.32 17.47 -1.49
C PHE A 146 8.53 18.95 -1.73
N LEU A 147 7.62 19.80 -1.26
CA LEU A 147 7.69 21.25 -1.41
C LEU A 147 8.85 21.90 -0.63
N LYS A 148 9.44 21.20 0.37
CA LYS A 148 10.49 21.73 1.24
C LYS A 148 11.85 21.09 1.03
N ASP A 149 11.88 19.78 0.79
CA ASP A 149 13.10 18.99 0.64
C ASP A 149 12.84 17.80 -0.28
N GLU A 150 13.11 18.01 -1.56
CA GLU A 150 12.95 16.99 -2.60
C GLU A 150 13.80 15.75 -2.34
N LYS A 151 15.02 15.94 -1.78
CA LYS A 151 15.90 14.81 -1.49
C LYS A 151 15.31 13.91 -0.39
N PHE A 152 14.75 14.54 0.64
CA PHE A 152 14.07 13.79 1.70
C PHE A 152 12.79 13.12 1.18
N PHE A 153 12.05 13.79 0.28
CA PHE A 153 10.92 13.21 -0.42
C PHE A 153 11.30 11.95 -1.20
N LYS A 154 12.36 11.99 -2.02
CA LYS A 154 12.87 10.84 -2.77
C LYS A 154 13.22 9.67 -1.84
N ARG A 155 13.86 9.95 -0.68
CA ARG A 155 14.13 8.94 0.35
C ARG A 155 12.84 8.28 0.88
N MET A 156 11.85 9.10 1.18
CA MET A 156 10.56 8.62 1.70
C MET A 156 9.83 7.78 0.65
N ILE A 157 9.69 8.28 -0.59
CA ILE A 157 9.00 7.57 -1.67
C ILE A 157 9.71 6.27 -2.01
N PHE A 158 11.03 6.25 -2.13
CA PHE A 158 11.79 5.03 -2.34
C PHE A 158 11.45 3.95 -1.30
N GLY A 159 11.44 4.33 -0.01
CA GLY A 159 11.14 3.38 1.06
C GLY A 159 9.71 2.84 0.99
N ILE A 160 8.73 3.71 0.75
CA ILE A 160 7.32 3.35 0.66
C ILE A 160 7.07 2.44 -0.55
N VAL A 161 7.61 2.79 -1.71
CA VAL A 161 7.47 1.99 -2.95
C VAL A 161 8.14 0.63 -2.80
N LEU A 162 9.34 0.58 -2.23
CA LEU A 162 10.03 -0.69 -1.95
C LEU A 162 9.19 -1.60 -1.05
N MET A 163 8.62 -1.06 0.02
CA MET A 163 7.74 -1.81 0.93
C MET A 163 6.50 -2.32 0.18
N PHE A 164 5.83 -1.47 -0.59
CA PHE A 164 4.64 -1.89 -1.35
C PHE A 164 4.95 -3.04 -2.29
N TYR A 165 6.03 -2.95 -3.09
CA TYR A 165 6.33 -3.97 -4.09
C TYR A 165 6.72 -5.31 -3.46
N ILE A 166 7.44 -5.30 -2.34
CA ILE A 166 7.71 -6.52 -1.59
C ILE A 166 6.42 -7.12 -1.02
N HIS A 167 5.49 -6.30 -0.50
CA HIS A 167 4.20 -6.78 -0.03
C HIS A 167 3.34 -7.33 -1.19
N TYR A 168 3.31 -6.66 -2.35
CA TYR A 168 2.56 -7.15 -3.52
C TYR A 168 3.09 -8.47 -4.03
N PHE A 169 4.42 -8.63 -4.07
CA PHE A 169 5.02 -9.91 -4.34
C PHE A 169 4.59 -10.97 -3.30
N PHE A 170 4.53 -10.58 -2.03
CA PHE A 170 4.10 -11.47 -0.95
C PHE A 170 2.63 -11.87 -1.09
N PHE A 171 1.74 -10.96 -1.50
CA PHE A 171 0.33 -11.28 -1.76
C PHE A 171 0.16 -12.37 -2.82
N MET A 172 0.98 -12.36 -3.86
CA MET A 172 0.93 -13.38 -4.91
C MET A 172 1.37 -14.77 -4.44
N ILE A 173 2.24 -14.86 -3.42
CA ILE A 173 2.74 -16.14 -2.88
C ILE A 173 2.07 -16.55 -1.57
N PHE A 174 1.33 -15.66 -0.94
CA PHE A 174 0.62 -15.91 0.31
C PHE A 174 -0.73 -15.18 0.31
N PRO A 175 -1.67 -15.59 -0.56
CA PRO A 175 -2.96 -14.93 -0.71
C PRO A 175 -3.78 -14.96 0.58
N SER A 176 -4.36 -13.83 0.95
CA SER A 176 -5.24 -13.69 2.09
C SER A 176 -6.25 -12.57 1.85
N ASP A 177 -7.54 -12.85 2.03
CA ASP A 177 -8.62 -11.88 1.86
C ASP A 177 -8.84 -11.04 3.12
N GLY A 178 -8.40 -11.53 4.27
CA GLY A 178 -8.80 -10.98 5.55
C GLY A 178 -10.26 -11.29 5.90
N PRO A 179 -10.79 -10.74 7.00
CA PRO A 179 -12.15 -11.02 7.44
C PRO A 179 -13.23 -10.20 6.69
N ILE A 180 -13.04 -9.94 5.39
CA ILE A 180 -13.93 -9.08 4.57
C ILE A 180 -15.39 -9.54 4.58
N TYR A 181 -15.64 -10.84 4.69
CA TYR A 181 -16.98 -11.42 4.76
C TYR A 181 -17.80 -10.96 5.99
N MET A 182 -17.14 -10.37 6.99
CA MET A 182 -17.79 -9.83 8.19
C MET A 182 -18.25 -8.39 7.99
N ARG A 183 -17.63 -7.61 7.11
CA ARG A 183 -17.90 -6.19 6.92
C ARG A 183 -19.36 -5.89 6.61
N ASP A 184 -19.92 -6.54 5.61
CA ASP A 184 -21.29 -6.29 5.19
C ASP A 184 -22.31 -6.69 6.26
N LYS A 185 -21.98 -7.70 7.08
CA LYS A 185 -22.80 -8.13 8.20
C LYS A 185 -22.78 -7.13 9.35
N LEU A 186 -21.61 -6.51 9.62
CA LEU A 186 -21.42 -5.63 10.76
C LEU A 186 -21.72 -4.17 10.41
N PHE A 187 -21.44 -3.72 9.19
CA PHE A 187 -21.46 -2.31 8.80
C PHE A 187 -22.40 -2.05 7.61
N GLY A 188 -23.63 -2.63 7.66
CA GLY A 188 -24.62 -2.49 6.58
C GLY A 188 -25.06 -1.05 6.31
N ASN A 189 -25.30 -0.25 7.34
CA ASN A 189 -25.95 1.06 7.30
C ASN A 189 -25.06 2.15 7.89
N GLY A 190 -24.21 2.75 7.06
CA GLY A 190 -23.43 3.93 7.44
C GLY A 190 -23.96 5.22 6.81
N ARG A 191 -23.50 6.39 7.31
CA ARG A 191 -23.96 7.70 6.84
C ARG A 191 -22.96 8.40 5.92
N ILE A 192 -21.66 8.32 6.21
CA ILE A 192 -20.63 9.08 5.51
C ILE A 192 -19.48 8.19 5.09
N PHE A 193 -18.64 7.74 6.05
CA PHE A 193 -17.40 7.03 5.74
C PHE A 193 -17.62 5.56 5.36
N ILE A 194 -18.63 4.90 5.92
CA ILE A 194 -18.99 3.54 5.53
C ILE A 194 -19.41 3.51 4.05
N PRO A 195 -20.32 4.36 3.54
CA PRO A 195 -20.64 4.43 2.11
C PRO A 195 -19.45 4.79 1.23
N ILE A 196 -18.59 5.73 1.67
CA ILE A 196 -17.37 6.12 0.94
C ILE A 196 -16.45 4.90 0.79
N MET A 197 -16.22 4.15 1.87
CA MET A 197 -15.38 2.98 1.83
C MET A 197 -15.96 1.87 0.95
N LYS A 198 -17.28 1.65 1.00
CA LYS A 198 -17.96 0.71 0.08
C LYS A 198 -17.77 1.11 -1.38
N LEU A 199 -17.84 2.40 -1.70
CA LEU A 199 -17.57 2.91 -3.05
C LEU A 199 -16.13 2.64 -3.48
N ILE A 200 -15.14 2.92 -2.63
CA ILE A 200 -13.72 2.70 -2.92
C ILE A 200 -13.46 1.22 -3.20
N TYR A 201 -14.00 0.34 -2.38
CA TYR A 201 -13.85 -1.11 -2.57
C TYR A 201 -14.57 -1.63 -3.80
N GLY A 202 -15.70 -1.04 -4.16
CA GLY A 202 -16.41 -1.40 -5.40
C GLY A 202 -15.59 -1.18 -6.67
N PHE A 203 -14.54 -0.36 -6.61
CA PHE A 203 -13.66 -0.10 -7.76
C PHE A 203 -12.46 -1.04 -7.86
N GLY A 204 -12.09 -1.82 -6.86
CA GLY A 204 -10.84 -2.57 -6.99
C GLY A 204 -10.50 -3.60 -5.93
N GLU A 205 -11.31 -3.80 -4.91
CA GLU A 205 -11.01 -4.83 -3.92
C GLU A 205 -11.58 -6.18 -4.33
N GLN A 206 -10.69 -7.11 -4.67
CA GLN A 206 -11.07 -8.49 -4.99
C GLN A 206 -10.62 -9.51 -3.94
N GLY A 207 -10.07 -9.06 -2.81
CA GLY A 207 -9.39 -9.91 -1.83
C GLY A 207 -7.89 -10.05 -2.09
N GLY A 208 -7.25 -11.05 -1.51
CA GLY A 208 -5.87 -11.46 -1.80
C GLY A 208 -4.75 -10.65 -1.16
N GLY A 209 -5.00 -9.40 -0.76
CA GLY A 209 -3.97 -8.46 -0.30
C GLY A 209 -4.02 -8.09 1.17
N ALA A 210 -4.42 -8.99 2.08
CA ALA A 210 -4.59 -8.66 3.48
C ALA A 210 -3.33 -8.84 4.34
N PHE A 211 -2.49 -9.83 4.08
CA PHE A 211 -1.31 -10.13 4.91
C PHE A 211 0.02 -9.94 4.17
N PRO A 212 0.97 -9.18 4.74
CA PRO A 212 0.84 -8.27 5.89
C PRO A 212 0.11 -6.97 5.51
N SER A 213 -0.50 -6.27 6.50
CA SER A 213 -1.27 -5.06 6.23
C SER A 213 -0.42 -3.93 5.66
N THR A 214 -0.64 -3.61 4.37
CA THR A 214 0.00 -2.44 3.71
C THR A 214 -0.48 -1.12 4.30
N HIS A 215 -1.74 -1.04 4.73
CA HIS A 215 -2.28 0.16 5.37
C HIS A 215 -1.53 0.53 6.63
N VAL A 216 -1.24 -0.46 7.47
CA VAL A 216 -0.48 -0.27 8.70
C VAL A 216 0.99 0.00 8.41
N SER A 217 1.61 -0.77 7.51
CA SER A 217 3.02 -0.60 7.14
C SER A 217 3.30 0.79 6.57
N ALA A 218 2.52 1.21 5.57
CA ALA A 218 2.71 2.49 4.91
C ALA A 218 2.45 3.66 5.87
N SER A 219 1.36 3.61 6.65
CA SER A 219 1.06 4.68 7.61
C SER A 219 2.13 4.80 8.69
N LEU A 220 2.67 3.69 9.18
CA LEU A 220 3.81 3.71 10.10
C LEU A 220 5.06 4.32 9.45
N MET A 221 5.39 3.94 8.23
CA MET A 221 6.53 4.52 7.50
C MET A 221 6.35 6.02 7.29
N VAL A 222 5.17 6.46 6.86
CA VAL A 222 4.84 7.89 6.72
C VAL A 222 5.03 8.62 8.05
N TYR A 223 4.55 8.05 9.16
CA TYR A 223 4.76 8.62 10.48
C TYR A 223 6.24 8.72 10.86
N LEU A 224 7.03 7.67 10.65
CA LEU A 224 8.45 7.66 10.99
C LEU A 224 9.25 8.67 10.15
N PHE A 225 8.98 8.77 8.85
CA PHE A 225 9.56 9.82 8.00
C PHE A 225 9.10 11.22 8.42
N SER A 226 7.81 11.38 8.70
CA SER A 226 7.26 12.66 9.20
C SER A 226 7.88 13.06 10.53
N ARG A 227 8.13 12.12 11.44
CA ARG A 227 8.81 12.37 12.71
C ARG A 227 10.24 12.87 12.51
N ASN A 228 10.96 12.30 11.56
CA ASN A 228 12.31 12.73 11.24
C ASN A 228 12.34 14.14 10.62
N PHE A 229 11.31 14.48 9.83
CA PHE A 229 11.23 15.76 9.10
C PHE A 229 10.56 16.88 9.92
N PHE A 230 9.34 16.64 10.40
CA PHE A 230 8.52 17.65 11.11
C PHE A 230 8.73 17.67 12.62
N ARG A 231 9.52 16.73 13.17
CA ARG A 231 9.81 16.59 14.60
C ARG A 231 8.52 16.52 15.43
N ARG A 232 8.29 17.50 16.33
CA ARG A 232 7.12 17.52 17.23
C ARG A 232 5.78 17.56 16.47
N ARG A 233 5.70 18.21 15.30
CA ARG A 233 4.43 18.32 14.55
C ARG A 233 3.95 16.99 13.95
N ALA A 234 4.81 15.98 13.88
CA ALA A 234 4.45 14.65 13.38
C ALA A 234 3.45 13.89 14.26
N TRP A 235 3.14 14.37 15.49
CA TRP A 235 2.16 13.73 16.36
C TRP A 235 0.79 13.60 15.69
N ILE A 236 0.41 14.55 14.84
CA ILE A 236 -0.84 14.49 14.07
C ILE A 236 -0.87 13.23 13.20
N VAL A 237 0.20 12.99 12.42
CA VAL A 237 0.33 11.77 11.60
C VAL A 237 0.33 10.52 12.50
N GLY A 238 0.95 10.61 13.68
CA GLY A 238 0.98 9.53 14.68
C GLY A 238 -0.41 9.13 15.17
N ILE A 239 -1.30 10.10 15.45
CA ILE A 239 -2.70 9.82 15.84
C ILE A 239 -3.43 9.07 14.72
N PHE A 240 -3.33 9.54 13.48
CA PHE A 240 -3.96 8.86 12.36
C PHE A 240 -3.37 7.47 12.12
N THR A 241 -2.05 7.30 12.24
CA THR A 241 -1.40 5.98 12.14
C THR A 241 -1.93 5.01 13.20
N ALA A 242 -2.05 5.45 14.46
CA ALA A 242 -2.63 4.64 15.53
C ALA A 242 -4.12 4.34 15.27
N GLY A 243 -4.87 5.35 14.81
CA GLY A 243 -6.27 5.19 14.42
C GLY A 243 -6.46 4.19 13.28
N ILE A 244 -5.60 4.22 12.24
CA ILE A 244 -5.61 3.26 11.13
C ILE A 244 -5.34 1.85 11.65
N PHE A 245 -4.32 1.66 12.51
CA PHE A 245 -4.03 0.35 13.11
C PHE A 245 -5.25 -0.24 13.82
N ILE A 246 -5.94 0.55 14.64
CA ILE A 246 -7.16 0.10 15.35
C ILE A 246 -8.30 -0.14 14.35
N ALA A 247 -8.48 0.76 13.39
CA ALA A 247 -9.55 0.71 12.41
C ALA A 247 -9.45 -0.50 11.48
N THR A 248 -8.24 -0.94 11.11
CA THR A 248 -8.04 -2.14 10.29
C THR A 248 -8.67 -3.38 10.94
N ILE A 249 -8.55 -3.51 12.26
CA ILE A 249 -9.10 -4.63 13.02
C ILE A 249 -10.59 -4.40 13.32
N TYR A 250 -10.95 -3.21 13.81
CA TYR A 250 -12.32 -2.87 14.19
C TYR A 250 -13.30 -3.00 13.03
N CYS A 251 -12.93 -2.47 11.87
CA CYS A 251 -13.78 -2.49 10.67
C CYS A 251 -13.69 -3.82 9.88
N SER A 252 -13.05 -4.85 10.44
CA SER A 252 -12.91 -6.17 9.81
C SER A 252 -12.24 -6.13 8.42
N TYR A 253 -11.23 -5.25 8.25
CA TYR A 253 -10.39 -5.24 7.05
C TYR A 253 -9.23 -6.22 7.17
N HIS A 254 -8.71 -6.40 8.38
CA HIS A 254 -7.55 -7.24 8.67
C HIS A 254 -7.78 -8.09 9.92
N TYR A 255 -7.15 -9.25 9.97
CA TYR A 255 -6.89 -9.93 11.22
C TYR A 255 -5.92 -9.10 12.07
N THR A 256 -5.92 -9.30 13.39
CA THR A 256 -4.98 -8.60 14.29
C THR A 256 -3.54 -8.93 13.91
N ILE A 257 -3.27 -10.17 13.52
CA ILE A 257 -1.94 -10.62 13.10
C ILE A 257 -1.47 -9.91 11.82
N ASP A 258 -2.35 -9.59 10.88
CA ASP A 258 -1.99 -8.85 9.66
C ASP A 258 -1.50 -7.44 10.01
N SER A 259 -2.21 -6.79 10.94
CA SER A 259 -1.89 -5.44 11.41
C SER A 259 -0.60 -5.42 12.22
N LEU A 260 -0.36 -6.43 13.08
CA LEU A 260 0.89 -6.58 13.81
C LEU A 260 2.07 -6.85 12.87
N ALA A 261 1.90 -7.73 11.88
CA ALA A 261 2.90 -7.95 10.83
C ALA A 261 3.16 -6.66 10.04
N GLY A 262 2.12 -5.86 9.79
CA GLY A 262 2.23 -4.54 9.19
C GLY A 262 3.10 -3.56 9.98
N LEU A 263 2.98 -3.52 11.31
CA LEU A 263 3.88 -2.71 12.16
C LEU A 263 5.33 -3.17 12.05
N ILE A 264 5.56 -4.48 12.10
CA ILE A 264 6.91 -5.06 12.01
C ILE A 264 7.53 -4.73 10.65
N THR A 265 6.83 -5.02 9.56
CA THR A 265 7.33 -4.77 8.21
C THR A 265 7.52 -3.29 7.93
N GLY A 266 6.60 -2.41 8.34
CA GLY A 266 6.74 -0.96 8.22
C GLY A 266 7.99 -0.42 8.91
N PHE A 267 8.29 -0.90 10.12
CA PHE A 267 9.51 -0.52 10.82
C PHE A 267 10.78 -1.06 10.15
N LEU A 268 10.77 -2.32 9.72
CA LEU A 268 11.91 -2.94 9.04
C LEU A 268 12.20 -2.25 7.71
N PHE A 269 11.18 -1.98 6.90
CA PHE A 269 11.36 -1.28 5.62
C PHE A 269 11.77 0.18 5.80
N PHE A 270 11.31 0.87 6.85
CA PHE A 270 11.82 2.18 7.18
C PHE A 270 13.33 2.17 7.46
N LYS A 271 13.82 1.21 8.23
CA LYS A 271 15.26 1.04 8.49
C LYS A 271 16.04 0.67 7.24
N LEU A 272 15.55 -0.30 6.48
CA LEU A 272 16.16 -0.75 5.23
C LEU A 272 16.26 0.38 4.21
N ALA A 273 15.17 1.13 4.00
CA ALA A 273 15.12 2.24 3.07
C ALA A 273 16.16 3.32 3.41
N ASN A 274 16.29 3.69 4.69
CA ASN A 274 17.29 4.66 5.11
C ASN A 274 18.71 4.13 4.85
N SER A 275 18.99 2.87 5.19
CA SER A 275 20.30 2.25 4.95
C SER A 275 20.65 2.20 3.47
N LEU A 276 19.72 1.79 2.62
CA LEU A 276 19.91 1.73 1.17
C LEU A 276 20.06 3.13 0.56
N PHE A 277 19.24 4.09 1.00
CA PHE A 277 19.36 5.46 0.52
C PHE A 277 20.72 6.07 0.86
N ASP A 278 21.21 5.88 2.07
CA ASP A 278 22.50 6.41 2.47
C ASP A 278 23.66 5.73 1.73
N LYS A 279 23.56 4.43 1.45
CA LYS A 279 24.55 3.66 0.67
C LYS A 279 24.58 4.08 -0.80
N TYR A 280 23.43 4.30 -1.40
CA TYR A 280 23.26 4.58 -2.83
C TYR A 280 22.83 6.02 -3.13
N LYS A 281 23.16 6.95 -2.26
CA LYS A 281 22.75 8.39 -2.33
C LYS A 281 23.02 9.09 -3.67
N ASN A 282 23.96 8.58 -4.46
CA ASN A 282 24.31 9.14 -5.78
C ASN A 282 23.34 8.73 -6.90
N TYR A 283 22.38 7.84 -6.60
CA TYR A 283 21.38 7.34 -7.53
C TYR A 283 19.97 7.88 -7.23
N PHE A 284 19.88 8.92 -6.40
CA PHE A 284 18.62 9.58 -6.01
C PHE A 284 18.56 11.06 -6.42
#